data_d8a157458517af4671803ea97acca951
#
_entry.id   d8a157458517af4671803ea97acca951
#
_cell.length_a   1.000
_cell.length_b   1.000
_cell.length_c   1.000
_cell.angle_alpha   90.00
_cell.angle_beta   90.00
_cell.angle_gamma   90.00
#
_symmetry.space_group_name_H-M   'P 1'
#
loop_
_entity.id
_entity.type
_entity.pdbx_description
1 polymer ?
#
loop_
_entity_poly.entity_id
_entity_poly.type
_entity_poly.pdbx_seq_one_letter_code
_entity_poly.pdbx_strand_id
1 'polypeptide(L)'
;MHEVLETLQGRTLVETAEERGYVEPAELEALALELDLGDQDVADVTQELEAIGLDIGAPREEEPEEAPVAAPAPVQLGAGDSLQLFLADVGRHKLLTAADEIVLAKRIEKGDPLAKRRMIESNLRLVVSIAKGYRGLGVPFLDLIQEGTVGLNRAVEKFDWRRGFKFSTYATWWIRQSVQRAVANNARTIRVPVHVVERQQKLGRAARRLEVELGREATKEELAEATGLPVQHVDEALGAAQASVSLNQSVGADDEGELGDLFADREAADPFEEAEESLRKQGVRKALDALPERERRILQLRFGFEGDPWTLEAIGHELGLTRERVRQLEGQALQRLAALRDLSSVAA
;
A
#
# COMPACT_ATOMS: atom_id res chain seq x y z
N MET A 1 35.77 -14.05 -33.13
CA MET A 1 34.74 -14.88 -32.49
C MET A 1 35.02 -14.83 -31.01
N HIS A 2 34.04 -14.40 -30.20
CA HIS A 2 34.24 -14.25 -28.75
C HIS A 2 34.54 -15.63 -28.15
N GLU A 3 35.43 -15.70 -27.16
CA GLU A 3 35.92 -16.95 -26.57
C GLU A 3 34.74 -17.81 -26.02
N VAL A 4 33.63 -17.19 -25.67
CA VAL A 4 32.38 -17.80 -25.22
C VAL A 4 31.69 -18.62 -26.33
N LEU A 5 31.69 -18.16 -27.57
CA LEU A 5 31.08 -18.88 -28.70
C LEU A 5 31.92 -20.08 -29.18
N GLU A 6 33.16 -20.17 -28.72
CA GLU A 6 34.04 -21.33 -28.99
C GLU A 6 33.82 -22.46 -27.99
N THR A 7 33.10 -22.21 -26.86
CA THR A 7 32.72 -23.25 -25.89
C THR A 7 31.75 -24.25 -26.52
N LEU A 8 31.65 -25.44 -25.94
CA LEU A 8 30.75 -26.49 -26.42
C LEU A 8 29.29 -26.02 -26.42
N GLN A 9 28.89 -25.22 -25.42
CA GLN A 9 27.56 -24.67 -25.24
C GLN A 9 27.31 -23.52 -26.23
N GLY A 10 28.28 -22.62 -26.43
CA GLY A 10 28.19 -21.56 -27.43
C GLY A 10 28.05 -22.10 -28.87
N ARG A 11 28.76 -23.17 -29.19
CA ARG A 11 28.66 -23.84 -30.51
C ARG A 11 27.30 -24.49 -30.74
N THR A 12 26.74 -25.16 -29.76
CA THR A 12 25.39 -25.76 -29.84
C THR A 12 24.30 -24.69 -29.99
N LEU A 13 24.47 -23.54 -29.36
CA LEU A 13 23.55 -22.41 -29.50
C LEU A 13 23.65 -21.83 -30.94
N VAL A 14 24.84 -21.64 -31.47
CA VAL A 14 25.03 -21.14 -32.84
C VAL A 14 24.48 -22.13 -33.87
N GLU A 15 24.76 -23.45 -33.75
CA GLU A 15 24.24 -24.48 -34.65
C GLU A 15 22.70 -24.53 -34.66
N THR A 16 22.08 -24.48 -33.47
CA THR A 16 20.62 -24.47 -33.38
C THR A 16 20.02 -23.15 -33.90
N ALA A 17 20.71 -22.04 -33.72
CA ALA A 17 20.28 -20.75 -34.22
C ALA A 17 20.46 -20.60 -35.73
N GLU A 18 21.52 -21.18 -36.33
CA GLU A 18 21.71 -21.25 -37.78
C GLU A 18 20.62 -22.05 -38.49
N GLU A 19 20.14 -23.15 -37.86
CA GLU A 19 19.02 -23.94 -38.40
C GLU A 19 17.68 -23.20 -38.34
N ARG A 20 17.47 -22.31 -37.33
CA ARG A 20 16.23 -21.57 -37.12
C ARG A 20 16.24 -20.17 -37.72
N GLY A 21 17.43 -19.57 -37.92
CA GLY A 21 17.62 -18.21 -38.39
C GLY A 21 17.48 -17.12 -37.32
N TYR A 22 17.29 -17.48 -36.06
CA TYR A 22 17.19 -16.56 -34.93
C TYR A 22 17.61 -17.21 -33.61
N VAL A 23 17.98 -16.39 -32.63
CA VAL A 23 18.30 -16.81 -31.24
C VAL A 23 17.21 -16.33 -30.31
N GLU A 24 16.67 -17.21 -29.45
CA GLU A 24 15.71 -16.79 -28.43
C GLU A 24 16.43 -16.05 -27.28
N PRO A 25 15.89 -14.92 -26.77
CA PRO A 25 16.48 -14.20 -25.64
C PRO A 25 16.68 -15.08 -24.41
N ALA A 26 15.79 -16.07 -24.20
CA ALA A 26 15.87 -17.01 -23.09
C ALA A 26 17.07 -17.97 -23.20
N GLU A 27 17.46 -18.37 -24.41
CA GLU A 27 18.62 -19.22 -24.65
C GLU A 27 19.94 -18.46 -24.40
N LEU A 28 19.94 -17.17 -24.70
CA LEU A 28 21.08 -16.29 -24.45
C LEU A 28 21.24 -15.97 -22.96
N GLU A 29 20.11 -15.78 -22.23
CA GLU A 29 20.11 -15.65 -20.78
C GLU A 29 20.55 -16.95 -20.09
N ALA A 30 20.14 -18.11 -20.59
CA ALA A 30 20.56 -19.40 -20.06
C ALA A 30 22.08 -19.60 -20.23
N LEU A 31 22.63 -19.27 -21.41
CA LEU A 31 24.07 -19.33 -21.68
C LEU A 31 24.85 -18.37 -20.74
N ALA A 32 24.34 -17.16 -20.54
CA ALA A 32 24.93 -16.17 -19.65
C ALA A 32 24.96 -16.65 -18.19
N LEU A 33 23.89 -17.35 -17.77
CA LEU A 33 23.79 -17.89 -16.42
C LEU A 33 24.71 -19.09 -16.18
N GLU A 34 24.85 -19.98 -17.19
CA GLU A 34 25.72 -21.18 -17.09
C GLU A 34 27.21 -20.86 -17.11
N LEU A 35 27.60 -19.82 -17.85
CA LEU A 35 29.00 -19.41 -17.99
C LEU A 35 29.38 -18.23 -17.08
N ASP A 36 28.45 -17.76 -16.23
CA ASP A 36 28.61 -16.63 -15.28
C ASP A 36 29.17 -15.36 -15.96
N LEU A 37 28.56 -15.04 -17.15
CA LEU A 37 28.99 -13.92 -17.99
C LEU A 37 28.53 -12.58 -17.40
N GLY A 38 29.39 -11.57 -17.46
CA GLY A 38 29.06 -10.22 -17.12
C GLY A 38 28.20 -9.53 -18.20
N ASP A 39 27.52 -8.43 -17.83
CA ASP A 39 26.66 -7.65 -18.75
C ASP A 39 27.42 -7.17 -20.01
N GLN A 40 28.74 -6.95 -19.92
CA GLN A 40 29.58 -6.58 -21.05
C GLN A 40 29.84 -7.76 -22.00
N ASP A 41 30.12 -8.93 -21.45
CA ASP A 41 30.36 -10.15 -22.23
C ASP A 41 29.11 -10.58 -22.98
N VAL A 42 27.92 -10.44 -22.35
CA VAL A 42 26.62 -10.70 -23.00
C VAL A 42 26.38 -9.73 -24.16
N ALA A 43 26.73 -8.45 -24.00
CA ALA A 43 26.61 -7.46 -25.07
C ALA A 43 27.55 -7.76 -26.25
N ASP A 44 28.77 -8.19 -25.97
CA ASP A 44 29.76 -8.54 -27.01
C ASP A 44 29.34 -9.82 -27.77
N VAL A 45 28.83 -10.83 -27.07
CA VAL A 45 28.26 -12.06 -27.68
C VAL A 45 27.03 -11.72 -28.53
N THR A 46 26.15 -10.83 -28.07
CA THR A 46 24.99 -10.36 -28.82
C THR A 46 25.40 -9.69 -30.12
N GLN A 47 26.40 -8.82 -30.08
CA GLN A 47 26.91 -8.11 -31.25
C GLN A 47 27.58 -9.05 -32.26
N GLU A 48 28.27 -10.10 -31.79
CA GLU A 48 28.84 -11.10 -32.69
C GLU A 48 27.78 -11.99 -33.37
N LEU A 49 26.73 -12.39 -32.65
CA LEU A 49 25.60 -13.14 -33.20
C LEU A 49 24.86 -12.33 -34.28
N GLU A 50 24.66 -11.03 -34.08
CA GLU A 50 24.12 -10.13 -35.09
C GLU A 50 25.06 -9.97 -36.30
N ALA A 51 26.37 -9.95 -36.09
CA ALA A 51 27.37 -9.86 -37.16
C ALA A 51 27.43 -11.13 -38.04
N ILE A 52 27.08 -12.30 -37.47
CA ILE A 52 26.95 -13.58 -38.20
C ILE A 52 25.62 -13.64 -38.98
N GLY A 53 24.69 -12.68 -38.73
CA GLY A 53 23.41 -12.59 -39.41
C GLY A 53 22.27 -13.33 -38.70
N LEU A 54 22.44 -13.65 -37.40
CA LEU A 54 21.41 -14.23 -36.57
C LEU A 54 20.66 -13.12 -35.84
N ASP A 55 19.37 -12.99 -36.11
CA ASP A 55 18.51 -12.01 -35.41
C ASP A 55 18.19 -12.50 -34.00
N ILE A 56 18.36 -11.64 -32.97
CA ILE A 56 17.98 -11.95 -31.60
C ILE A 56 16.54 -11.51 -31.41
N GLY A 57 15.61 -12.47 -31.39
CA GLY A 57 14.17 -12.21 -31.23
C GLY A 57 13.34 -13.46 -31.38
N ALA A 58 12.04 -13.35 -31.06
CA ALA A 58 11.07 -14.38 -31.39
C ALA A 58 10.89 -14.50 -32.91
N PRO A 59 10.52 -15.71 -33.44
CA PRO A 59 10.26 -15.90 -34.85
C PRO A 59 9.35 -14.78 -35.37
N ARG A 60 9.74 -14.15 -36.46
CA ARG A 60 8.83 -13.31 -37.25
C ARG A 60 7.73 -14.24 -37.74
N GLU A 61 6.61 -14.34 -37.03
CA GLU A 61 5.40 -14.83 -37.66
C GLU A 61 5.14 -13.92 -38.84
N GLU A 62 5.20 -14.49 -40.06
CA GLU A 62 4.71 -13.82 -41.27
C GLU A 62 3.27 -13.42 -40.94
N GLU A 63 3.04 -12.12 -40.75
CA GLU A 63 1.69 -11.59 -40.58
C GLU A 63 0.90 -12.02 -41.82
N PRO A 64 -0.18 -12.84 -41.67
CA PRO A 64 -1.10 -13.07 -42.77
C PRO A 64 -1.61 -11.71 -43.20
N GLU A 65 -1.54 -11.38 -44.51
CA GLU A 65 -2.13 -10.19 -45.11
C GLU A 65 -3.49 -9.94 -44.48
N GLU A 66 -3.59 -8.85 -43.72
CA GLU A 66 -4.84 -8.45 -43.04
C GLU A 66 -5.93 -8.25 -44.11
N ALA A 67 -6.81 -9.26 -44.24
CA ALA A 67 -8.16 -8.99 -44.71
C ALA A 67 -8.74 -7.87 -43.83
N PRO A 68 -9.48 -6.90 -44.39
CA PRO A 68 -9.97 -5.74 -43.62
C PRO A 68 -10.79 -6.26 -42.44
N VAL A 69 -10.19 -6.20 -41.26
CA VAL A 69 -10.85 -6.54 -40.01
C VAL A 69 -11.99 -5.56 -39.85
N ALA A 70 -13.21 -6.07 -39.99
CA ALA A 70 -14.44 -5.34 -39.68
C ALA A 70 -14.21 -4.70 -38.30
N ALA A 71 -14.48 -3.39 -38.22
CA ALA A 71 -14.40 -2.63 -36.98
C ALA A 71 -15.07 -3.44 -35.86
N PRO A 72 -14.43 -3.67 -34.72
CA PRO A 72 -15.05 -4.42 -33.65
C PRO A 72 -16.35 -3.73 -33.29
N ALA A 73 -17.45 -4.52 -33.33
CA ALA A 73 -18.76 -4.05 -32.90
C ALA A 73 -18.61 -3.39 -31.54
N PRO A 74 -19.30 -2.27 -31.27
CA PRO A 74 -19.21 -1.60 -30.00
C PRO A 74 -19.61 -2.62 -28.91
N VAL A 75 -18.63 -3.07 -28.15
CA VAL A 75 -18.86 -3.85 -26.96
C VAL A 75 -19.75 -3.00 -26.10
N GLN A 76 -20.98 -3.43 -25.83
CA GLN A 76 -21.88 -2.79 -24.87
C GLN A 76 -21.17 -2.89 -23.52
N LEU A 77 -20.42 -1.85 -23.21
CA LEU A 77 -19.78 -1.66 -21.91
C LEU A 77 -20.90 -1.53 -20.88
N GLY A 78 -21.14 -2.61 -20.13
CA GLY A 78 -21.91 -2.53 -18.90
C GLY A 78 -21.31 -1.38 -18.08
N ALA A 79 -22.15 -0.45 -17.66
CA ALA A 79 -21.74 0.72 -16.88
C ALA A 79 -21.07 0.24 -15.58
N GLY A 80 -19.72 0.11 -15.56
CA GLY A 80 -19.07 -0.28 -14.34
C GLY A 80 -17.56 -0.56 -14.35
N ASP A 81 -16.95 -0.89 -15.47
CA ASP A 81 -15.53 -1.19 -15.44
C ASP A 81 -14.68 0.01 -15.90
N SER A 82 -14.28 0.83 -14.90
CA SER A 82 -13.40 1.98 -15.10
C SER A 82 -12.06 1.60 -15.76
N LEU A 83 -11.58 0.37 -15.56
CA LEU A 83 -10.37 -0.14 -16.20
C LEU A 83 -10.56 -0.34 -17.70
N GLN A 84 -11.69 -0.92 -18.12
CA GLN A 84 -11.99 -1.12 -19.54
C GLN A 84 -12.13 0.20 -20.28
N LEU A 85 -12.82 1.18 -19.69
CA LEU A 85 -12.95 2.53 -20.25
C LEU A 85 -11.58 3.19 -20.42
N PHE A 86 -10.73 3.10 -19.40
CA PHE A 86 -9.38 3.65 -19.44
C PHE A 86 -8.53 2.97 -20.53
N LEU A 87 -8.56 1.63 -20.62
CA LEU A 87 -7.80 0.89 -21.65
C LEU A 87 -8.30 1.21 -23.07
N ALA A 88 -9.60 1.39 -23.25
CA ALA A 88 -10.17 1.81 -24.53
C ALA A 88 -9.70 3.22 -24.94
N ASP A 89 -9.62 4.15 -23.99
CA ASP A 89 -9.10 5.50 -24.24
C ASP A 89 -7.61 5.49 -24.56
N VAL A 90 -6.81 4.73 -23.82
CA VAL A 90 -5.37 4.56 -24.11
C VAL A 90 -5.14 3.99 -25.49
N GLY A 91 -5.99 3.05 -25.94
CA GLY A 91 -5.93 2.44 -27.28
C GLY A 91 -6.14 3.41 -28.45
N ARG A 92 -6.81 4.55 -28.23
CA ARG A 92 -7.06 5.57 -29.27
C ARG A 92 -5.80 6.37 -29.65
N HIS A 93 -4.82 6.42 -28.77
CA HIS A 93 -3.60 7.21 -29.01
C HIS A 93 -2.59 6.42 -29.84
N LYS A 94 -2.15 7.01 -30.97
CA LYS A 94 -1.15 6.41 -31.85
C LYS A 94 0.21 6.37 -31.19
N LEU A 95 0.97 5.30 -31.45
CA LEU A 95 2.35 5.20 -31.03
C LEU A 95 3.21 6.26 -31.72
N LEU A 96 4.22 6.75 -31.02
CA LEU A 96 5.16 7.74 -31.55
C LEU A 96 6.33 7.03 -32.26
N THR A 97 6.79 7.61 -33.36
CA THR A 97 8.07 7.26 -33.96
C THR A 97 9.22 7.97 -33.24
N ALA A 98 10.46 7.49 -33.38
CA ALA A 98 11.63 8.14 -32.79
C ALA A 98 11.79 9.60 -33.24
N ALA A 99 11.40 9.92 -34.48
CA ALA A 99 11.38 11.29 -34.98
C ALA A 99 10.33 12.17 -34.28
N ASP A 100 9.13 11.61 -34.03
CA ASP A 100 8.07 12.32 -33.29
C ASP A 100 8.49 12.59 -31.83
N GLU A 101 9.16 11.62 -31.18
CA GLU A 101 9.67 11.79 -29.81
C GLU A 101 10.61 13.00 -29.72
N ILE A 102 11.54 13.14 -30.68
CA ILE A 102 12.49 14.27 -30.73
C ILE A 102 11.76 15.59 -30.98
N VAL A 103 10.77 15.62 -31.89
CA VAL A 103 10.00 16.82 -32.20
C VAL A 103 9.18 17.28 -30.99
N LEU A 104 8.52 16.34 -30.32
CA LEU A 104 7.75 16.61 -29.11
C LEU A 104 8.66 17.06 -27.95
N ALA A 105 9.81 16.40 -27.75
CA ALA A 105 10.77 16.77 -26.71
C ALA A 105 11.28 18.20 -26.88
N LYS A 106 11.60 18.64 -28.11
CA LYS A 106 11.98 20.02 -28.42
C LYS A 106 10.86 21.03 -28.11
N ARG A 107 9.60 20.67 -28.32
CA ARG A 107 8.45 21.53 -27.98
C ARG A 107 8.23 21.58 -26.47
N ILE A 108 8.40 20.46 -25.76
CA ILE A 108 8.29 20.38 -24.30
C ILE A 108 9.36 21.25 -23.64
N GLU A 109 10.60 21.25 -24.15
CA GLU A 109 11.69 22.12 -23.69
C GLU A 109 11.33 23.63 -23.81
N LYS A 110 10.49 23.99 -24.77
CA LYS A 110 9.94 25.35 -24.95
C LYS A 110 8.70 25.63 -24.10
N GLY A 111 8.26 24.68 -23.27
CA GLY A 111 7.14 24.83 -22.37
C GLY A 111 5.75 24.55 -22.99
N ASP A 112 5.67 23.82 -24.12
CA ASP A 112 4.40 23.52 -24.78
C ASP A 112 3.62 22.41 -24.04
N PRO A 113 2.46 22.74 -23.40
CA PRO A 113 1.70 21.78 -22.63
C PRO A 113 0.99 20.74 -23.51
N LEU A 114 0.66 21.08 -24.77
CA LEU A 114 0.00 20.17 -25.68
C LEU A 114 0.96 19.08 -26.16
N ALA A 115 2.23 19.45 -26.41
CA ALA A 115 3.27 18.49 -26.75
C ALA A 115 3.54 17.52 -25.59
N LYS A 116 3.60 18.04 -24.34
CA LYS A 116 3.75 17.22 -23.15
C LYS A 116 2.60 16.23 -22.98
N ARG A 117 1.36 16.72 -23.11
CA ARG A 117 0.16 15.88 -23.03
C ARG A 117 0.19 14.76 -24.07
N ARG A 118 0.47 15.07 -25.33
CA ARG A 118 0.56 14.09 -26.42
C ARG A 118 1.63 13.04 -26.14
N MET A 119 2.78 13.45 -25.63
CA MET A 119 3.88 12.53 -25.32
C MET A 119 3.49 11.57 -24.19
N ILE A 120 2.77 12.03 -23.16
CA ILE A 120 2.27 11.19 -22.08
C ILE A 120 1.21 10.22 -22.62
N GLU A 121 0.16 10.71 -23.28
CA GLU A 121 -0.98 9.91 -23.77
C GLU A 121 -0.52 8.77 -24.70
N SER A 122 0.40 9.06 -25.61
CA SER A 122 0.94 8.06 -26.55
C SER A 122 1.80 6.97 -25.88
N ASN A 123 2.32 7.23 -24.66
CA ASN A 123 3.17 6.30 -23.91
C ASN A 123 2.44 5.63 -22.71
N LEU A 124 1.13 5.85 -22.52
CA LEU A 124 0.37 5.16 -21.47
C LEU A 124 0.36 3.64 -21.64
N ARG A 125 0.42 3.14 -22.88
CA ARG A 125 0.52 1.71 -23.17
C ARG A 125 1.79 1.09 -22.55
N LEU A 126 2.91 1.82 -22.55
CA LEU A 126 4.15 1.40 -21.89
C LEU A 126 3.94 1.28 -20.37
N VAL A 127 3.26 2.25 -19.76
CA VAL A 127 2.92 2.19 -18.32
C VAL A 127 2.11 0.95 -18.00
N VAL A 128 1.06 0.68 -18.79
CA VAL A 128 0.19 -0.50 -18.61
C VAL A 128 1.01 -1.80 -18.71
N SER A 129 1.92 -1.91 -19.69
CA SER A 129 2.76 -3.10 -19.88
C SER A 129 3.67 -3.36 -18.67
N ILE A 130 4.29 -2.31 -18.11
CA ILE A 130 5.15 -2.41 -16.91
C ILE A 130 4.32 -2.73 -15.66
N ALA A 131 3.19 -2.04 -15.47
CA ALA A 131 2.32 -2.23 -14.32
C ALA A 131 1.74 -3.66 -14.23
N LYS A 132 1.56 -4.36 -15.38
CA LYS A 132 1.12 -5.76 -15.42
C LYS A 132 2.01 -6.69 -14.60
N GLY A 133 3.33 -6.47 -14.59
CA GLY A 133 4.28 -7.28 -13.81
C GLY A 133 4.17 -7.10 -12.29
N TYR A 134 3.40 -6.11 -11.82
CA TYR A 134 3.22 -5.81 -10.39
C TYR A 134 1.81 -6.13 -9.87
N ARG A 135 0.99 -6.85 -10.66
CA ARG A 135 -0.32 -7.31 -10.23
C ARG A 135 -0.21 -8.30 -9.06
N GLY A 136 -1.20 -8.28 -8.18
CA GLY A 136 -1.27 -9.22 -7.04
C GLY A 136 -0.36 -8.85 -5.86
N LEU A 137 0.35 -7.72 -5.92
CA LEU A 137 1.23 -7.26 -4.84
C LEU A 137 0.53 -6.36 -3.79
N GLY A 138 -0.80 -6.46 -3.67
CA GLY A 138 -1.57 -5.74 -2.64
C GLY A 138 -2.06 -4.34 -3.05
N VAL A 139 -1.76 -3.88 -4.28
CA VAL A 139 -2.26 -2.61 -4.82
C VAL A 139 -3.17 -2.87 -6.02
N PRO A 140 -4.34 -2.21 -6.14
CA PRO A 140 -5.23 -2.32 -7.28
C PRO A 140 -4.51 -1.97 -8.59
N PHE A 141 -4.85 -2.67 -9.68
CA PHE A 141 -4.14 -2.49 -10.96
C PHE A 141 -4.27 -1.08 -11.54
N LEU A 142 -5.43 -0.45 -11.40
CA LEU A 142 -5.61 0.95 -11.80
C LEU A 142 -4.71 1.91 -11.05
N ASP A 143 -4.53 1.69 -9.74
CA ASP A 143 -3.67 2.54 -8.92
C ASP A 143 -2.20 2.36 -9.30
N LEU A 144 -1.77 1.13 -9.65
CA LEU A 144 -0.43 0.89 -10.20
C LEU A 144 -0.20 1.65 -11.50
N ILE A 145 -1.21 1.70 -12.38
CA ILE A 145 -1.14 2.46 -13.64
C ILE A 145 -1.05 3.97 -13.34
N GLN A 146 -1.86 4.49 -12.41
CA GLN A 146 -1.81 5.92 -12.06
C GLN A 146 -0.46 6.32 -11.48
N GLU A 147 0.07 5.54 -10.56
CA GLU A 147 1.41 5.75 -10.00
C GLU A 147 2.50 5.63 -11.07
N GLY A 148 2.39 4.66 -11.97
CA GLY A 148 3.26 4.54 -13.14
C GLY A 148 3.19 5.77 -14.06
N THR A 149 2.00 6.35 -14.22
CA THR A 149 1.78 7.58 -15.01
C THR A 149 2.46 8.79 -14.35
N VAL A 150 2.50 8.86 -13.01
CA VAL A 150 3.30 9.88 -12.29
C VAL A 150 4.78 9.73 -12.63
N GLY A 151 5.29 8.47 -12.68
CA GLY A 151 6.65 8.17 -13.13
C GLY A 151 6.90 8.59 -14.57
N LEU A 152 5.97 8.27 -15.49
CA LEU A 152 6.03 8.67 -16.89
C LEU A 152 6.08 10.21 -17.05
N ASN A 153 5.26 10.95 -16.28
CA ASN A 153 5.29 12.42 -16.32
C ASN A 153 6.67 12.97 -15.96
N ARG A 154 7.32 12.43 -14.92
CA ARG A 154 8.70 12.79 -14.55
C ARG A 154 9.70 12.45 -15.64
N ALA A 155 9.52 11.31 -16.31
CA ALA A 155 10.37 10.91 -17.43
C ALA A 155 10.25 11.90 -18.59
N VAL A 156 9.03 12.34 -18.94
CA VAL A 156 8.77 13.32 -19.99
C VAL A 156 9.42 14.67 -19.69
N GLU A 157 9.36 15.12 -18.42
CA GLU A 157 9.98 16.37 -17.99
C GLU A 157 11.51 16.38 -18.03
N LYS A 158 12.11 15.21 -17.81
CA LYS A 158 13.59 15.06 -17.71
C LYS A 158 14.24 14.42 -18.91
N PHE A 159 13.47 14.11 -19.96
CA PHE A 159 13.99 13.44 -21.15
C PHE A 159 14.88 14.38 -21.96
N ASP A 160 16.13 13.94 -22.21
CA ASP A 160 17.08 14.66 -23.06
C ASP A 160 17.26 13.91 -24.40
N TRP A 161 16.62 14.45 -25.44
CA TRP A 161 16.67 13.90 -26.80
C TRP A 161 18.07 13.97 -27.45
N ARG A 162 19.00 14.79 -26.90
CA ARG A 162 20.36 14.96 -27.43
C ARG A 162 21.22 13.74 -27.19
N ARG A 163 20.84 12.88 -26.24
CA ARG A 163 21.57 11.65 -25.91
C ARG A 163 21.37 10.52 -26.90
N GLY A 164 20.44 10.63 -27.86
CA GLY A 164 20.23 9.65 -28.93
C GLY A 164 19.48 8.37 -28.54
N PHE A 165 19.12 8.20 -27.25
CA PHE A 165 18.36 7.02 -26.78
C PHE A 165 16.86 7.19 -27.04
N LYS A 166 16.15 6.06 -27.23
CA LYS A 166 14.69 6.04 -27.30
C LYS A 166 14.08 6.48 -25.96
N PHE A 167 12.97 7.20 -26.02
CA PHE A 167 12.25 7.64 -24.83
C PHE A 167 11.85 6.47 -23.93
N SER A 168 11.40 5.36 -24.50
CA SER A 168 10.98 4.17 -23.77
C SER A 168 12.06 3.62 -22.83
N THR A 169 13.34 3.62 -23.24
CA THR A 169 14.46 3.16 -22.40
C THR A 169 14.59 3.99 -21.13
N TYR A 170 14.48 5.30 -21.24
CA TYR A 170 14.55 6.21 -20.11
C TYR A 170 13.28 6.17 -19.24
N ALA A 171 12.10 6.16 -19.89
CA ALA A 171 10.81 6.16 -19.20
C ALA A 171 10.58 4.89 -18.38
N THR A 172 11.02 3.73 -18.87
CA THR A 172 10.89 2.44 -18.16
C THR A 172 11.48 2.50 -16.75
N TRP A 173 12.64 3.14 -16.58
CA TRP A 173 13.25 3.29 -15.27
C TRP A 173 12.38 4.11 -14.31
N TRP A 174 11.86 5.26 -14.75
CA TRP A 174 11.02 6.14 -13.93
C TRP A 174 9.66 5.52 -13.60
N ILE A 175 9.05 4.83 -14.58
CA ILE A 175 7.78 4.12 -14.40
C ILE A 175 7.97 3.01 -13.37
N ARG A 176 8.98 2.17 -13.54
CA ARG A 176 9.29 1.07 -12.61
C ARG A 176 9.56 1.58 -11.20
N GLN A 177 10.38 2.61 -11.07
CA GLN A 177 10.68 3.24 -9.77
C GLN A 177 9.41 3.76 -9.08
N SER A 178 8.51 4.41 -9.82
CA SER A 178 7.26 4.95 -9.26
C SER A 178 6.32 3.82 -8.81
N VAL A 179 6.14 2.79 -9.66
CA VAL A 179 5.31 1.63 -9.33
C VAL A 179 5.86 0.85 -8.13
N GLN A 180 7.16 0.58 -8.08
CA GLN A 180 7.79 -0.10 -6.93
C GLN A 180 7.62 0.70 -5.64
N ARG A 181 7.78 2.02 -5.71
CA ARG A 181 7.57 2.90 -4.56
C ARG A 181 6.11 2.91 -4.11
N ALA A 182 5.16 2.89 -5.05
CA ALA A 182 3.74 2.80 -4.73
C ALA A 182 3.39 1.48 -4.05
N VAL A 183 3.91 0.35 -4.55
CA VAL A 183 3.76 -0.96 -3.90
C VAL A 183 4.32 -0.92 -2.47
N ALA A 184 5.54 -0.41 -2.28
CA ALA A 184 6.14 -0.33 -0.94
C ALA A 184 5.33 0.53 0.04
N ASN A 185 4.66 1.59 -0.46
CA ASN A 185 3.91 2.53 0.36
C ASN A 185 2.46 2.08 0.67
N ASN A 186 1.79 1.41 -0.28
CA ASN A 186 0.34 1.23 -0.27
C ASN A 186 -0.11 -0.23 -0.27
N ALA A 187 0.82 -1.21 -0.43
CA ALA A 187 0.44 -2.62 -0.53
C ALA A 187 -0.06 -3.22 0.80
N ARG A 188 0.21 -2.59 1.92
CA ARG A 188 -0.12 -3.12 3.25
C ARG A 188 -1.11 -2.23 3.98
N THR A 189 -2.05 -2.85 4.69
CA THR A 189 -3.03 -2.16 5.57
C THR A 189 -2.30 -1.33 6.64
N ILE A 190 -1.27 -1.91 7.27
CA ILE A 190 -0.38 -1.20 8.18
C ILE A 190 0.86 -0.81 7.39
N ARG A 191 1.00 0.48 7.09
CA ARG A 191 2.11 1.01 6.29
C ARG A 191 3.46 0.74 6.96
N VAL A 192 4.39 0.18 6.19
CA VAL A 192 5.78 -0.06 6.61
C VAL A 192 6.70 0.93 5.87
N PRO A 193 7.72 1.50 6.53
CA PRO A 193 8.71 2.35 5.88
C PRO A 193 9.45 1.64 4.73
N VAL A 194 9.74 2.37 3.64
CA VAL A 194 10.33 1.79 2.41
C VAL A 194 11.64 1.05 2.69
N HIS A 195 12.51 1.61 3.53
CA HIS A 195 13.79 0.97 3.87
C HIS A 195 13.63 -0.39 4.59
N VAL A 196 12.52 -0.58 5.34
CA VAL A 196 12.21 -1.88 5.97
C VAL A 196 11.70 -2.86 4.91
N VAL A 197 10.87 -2.40 3.95
CA VAL A 197 10.42 -3.21 2.82
C VAL A 197 11.59 -3.67 1.95
N GLU A 198 12.57 -2.79 1.68
CA GLU A 198 13.79 -3.13 0.95
C GLU A 198 14.63 -4.19 1.69
N ARG A 199 14.76 -4.04 3.03
CA ARG A 199 15.40 -5.07 3.88
C ARG A 199 14.67 -6.40 3.80
N GLN A 200 13.32 -6.41 3.88
CA GLN A 200 12.51 -7.62 3.76
C GLN A 200 12.72 -8.31 2.41
N GLN A 201 12.76 -7.55 1.32
CA GLN A 201 13.02 -8.10 -0.02
C GLN A 201 14.42 -8.70 -0.14
N LYS A 202 15.44 -8.04 0.48
CA LYS A 202 16.80 -8.56 0.54
C LYS A 202 16.88 -9.84 1.35
N LEU A 203 16.22 -9.87 2.52
CA LEU A 203 16.14 -11.06 3.38
C LEU A 203 15.42 -12.21 2.68
N GLY A 204 14.29 -11.97 2.02
CA GLY A 204 13.53 -12.99 1.31
C GLY A 204 14.30 -13.61 0.13
N ARG A 205 15.15 -12.82 -0.56
CA ARG A 205 16.05 -13.35 -1.59
C ARG A 205 17.16 -14.21 -0.98
N ALA A 206 17.78 -13.75 0.10
CA ALA A 206 18.81 -14.50 0.80
C ALA A 206 18.26 -15.79 1.41
N ALA A 207 17.06 -15.75 2.01
CA ALA A 207 16.40 -16.92 2.58
C ALA A 207 16.19 -18.03 1.54
N ARG A 208 15.62 -17.68 0.37
CA ARG A 208 15.41 -18.67 -0.71
C ARG A 208 16.71 -19.28 -1.22
N ARG A 209 17.78 -18.47 -1.34
CA ARG A 209 19.08 -18.99 -1.75
C ARG A 209 19.64 -19.94 -0.71
N LEU A 210 19.65 -19.55 0.56
CA LEU A 210 20.15 -20.39 1.66
C LEU A 210 19.31 -21.66 1.85
N GLU A 211 18.01 -21.61 1.64
CA GLU A 211 17.13 -22.78 1.71
C GLU A 211 17.51 -23.82 0.66
N VAL A 212 17.84 -23.39 -0.55
CA VAL A 212 18.33 -24.29 -1.62
C VAL A 212 19.71 -24.86 -1.27
N GLU A 213 20.63 -24.03 -0.71
CA GLU A 213 21.99 -24.45 -0.36
C GLU A 213 22.02 -25.39 0.86
N LEU A 214 21.21 -25.10 1.88
CA LEU A 214 21.23 -25.82 3.18
C LEU A 214 20.23 -26.97 3.24
N GLY A 215 19.20 -27.00 2.36
CA GLY A 215 18.08 -27.95 2.41
C GLY A 215 17.15 -27.76 3.61
N ARG A 216 17.24 -26.63 4.32
CA ARG A 216 16.42 -26.24 5.47
C ARG A 216 16.22 -24.72 5.52
N GLU A 217 15.27 -24.27 6.33
CA GLU A 217 15.12 -22.84 6.61
C GLU A 217 16.39 -22.25 7.26
N ALA A 218 16.79 -21.06 6.81
CA ALA A 218 17.96 -20.37 7.34
C ALA A 218 17.65 -19.72 8.70
N THR A 219 18.62 -19.76 9.62
CA THR A 219 18.50 -19.07 10.90
C THR A 219 18.66 -17.54 10.73
N LYS A 220 18.27 -16.77 11.75
CA LYS A 220 18.39 -15.31 11.73
C LYS A 220 19.84 -14.85 11.61
N GLU A 221 20.75 -15.58 12.24
CA GLU A 221 22.20 -15.33 12.21
C GLU A 221 22.77 -15.59 10.81
N GLU A 222 22.37 -16.68 10.16
CA GLU A 222 22.76 -17.02 8.79
C GLU A 222 22.23 -15.98 7.79
N LEU A 223 20.99 -15.51 7.97
CA LEU A 223 20.42 -14.43 7.18
C LEU A 223 21.17 -13.11 7.40
N ALA A 224 21.55 -12.80 8.63
CA ALA A 224 22.33 -11.60 8.96
C ALA A 224 23.70 -11.63 8.28
N GLU A 225 24.40 -12.77 8.31
CA GLU A 225 25.70 -12.98 7.66
C GLU A 225 25.57 -12.86 6.13
N ALA A 226 24.62 -13.57 5.53
CA ALA A 226 24.41 -13.58 4.08
C ALA A 226 24.00 -12.19 3.51
N THR A 227 23.31 -11.38 4.32
CA THR A 227 22.84 -10.03 3.88
C THR A 227 23.73 -8.89 4.35
N GLY A 228 24.66 -9.14 5.29
CA GLY A 228 25.49 -8.11 5.92
C GLY A 228 24.68 -7.14 6.79
N LEU A 229 23.51 -7.55 7.30
CA LEU A 229 22.67 -6.76 8.18
C LEU A 229 22.88 -7.17 9.64
N PRO A 230 22.80 -6.23 10.60
CA PRO A 230 22.77 -6.57 12.03
C PRO A 230 21.55 -7.44 12.35
N VAL A 231 21.68 -8.40 13.26
CA VAL A 231 20.60 -9.31 13.68
C VAL A 231 19.36 -8.54 14.16
N GLN A 232 19.54 -7.39 14.82
CA GLN A 232 18.42 -6.53 15.22
C GLN A 232 17.58 -6.06 14.03
N HIS A 233 18.21 -5.66 12.91
CA HIS A 233 17.50 -5.24 11.71
C HIS A 233 16.82 -6.41 10.98
N VAL A 234 17.35 -7.64 11.15
CA VAL A 234 16.69 -8.86 10.65
C VAL A 234 15.40 -9.11 11.46
N ASP A 235 15.48 -9.03 12.80
CA ASP A 235 14.32 -9.19 13.67
C ASP A 235 13.24 -8.16 13.41
N GLU A 236 13.61 -6.86 13.30
CA GLU A 236 12.67 -5.79 12.96
C GLU A 236 11.97 -6.05 11.61
N ALA A 237 12.73 -6.46 10.60
CA ALA A 237 12.20 -6.70 9.27
C ALA A 237 11.28 -7.93 9.24
N LEU A 238 11.61 -9.00 9.94
CA LEU A 238 10.77 -10.20 10.06
C LEU A 238 9.52 -9.92 10.89
N GLY A 239 9.63 -9.17 12.00
CA GLY A 239 8.49 -8.76 12.81
C GLY A 239 7.50 -7.87 12.05
N ALA A 240 8.01 -6.94 11.23
CA ALA A 240 7.18 -6.09 10.37
C ALA A 240 6.57 -6.84 9.16
N ALA A 241 6.96 -8.09 8.92
CA ALA A 241 6.43 -8.90 7.82
C ALA A 241 5.06 -9.52 8.15
N GLN A 242 4.64 -9.51 9.42
CA GLN A 242 3.37 -10.12 9.84
C GLN A 242 2.18 -9.48 9.10
N ALA A 243 1.39 -10.32 8.44
CA ALA A 243 0.19 -9.88 7.75
C ALA A 243 -0.94 -9.69 8.77
N SER A 244 -1.76 -8.66 8.56
CA SER A 244 -3.04 -8.53 9.27
C SER A 244 -4.00 -9.59 8.76
N VAL A 245 -4.73 -10.22 9.68
CA VAL A 245 -5.78 -11.22 9.37
C VAL A 245 -7.13 -10.54 9.47
N SER A 246 -8.08 -10.89 8.60
CA SER A 246 -9.44 -10.35 8.65
C SER A 246 -10.20 -10.96 9.83
N LEU A 247 -10.90 -10.11 10.61
CA LEU A 247 -11.80 -10.59 11.66
C LEU A 247 -13.02 -11.32 11.10
N ASN A 248 -13.42 -11.05 9.86
CA ASN A 248 -14.52 -11.73 9.18
C ASN A 248 -14.06 -13.02 8.47
N GLN A 249 -12.86 -13.50 8.77
CA GLN A 249 -12.44 -14.81 8.28
C GLN A 249 -13.25 -15.90 8.97
N SER A 250 -13.89 -16.78 8.18
CA SER A 250 -14.63 -17.91 8.70
C SER A 250 -13.70 -18.87 9.45
N VAL A 251 -14.18 -19.38 10.59
CA VAL A 251 -13.45 -20.29 11.46
C VAL A 251 -14.32 -21.52 11.71
N GLY A 252 -13.80 -22.70 11.40
CA GLY A 252 -14.50 -23.97 11.57
C GLY A 252 -14.71 -24.71 10.25
N ALA A 253 -15.15 -25.96 10.33
CA ALA A 253 -15.40 -26.81 9.16
C ALA A 253 -16.69 -26.45 8.40
N ASP A 254 -17.63 -25.80 9.09
CA ASP A 254 -18.97 -25.49 8.56
C ASP A 254 -19.18 -24.00 8.25
N ASP A 255 -18.14 -23.18 8.28
CA ASP A 255 -18.18 -21.72 8.02
C ASP A 255 -19.21 -20.92 8.87
N GLU A 256 -19.65 -21.46 10.02
CA GLU A 256 -20.71 -20.88 10.83
C GLU A 256 -20.25 -19.75 11.77
N GLY A 257 -18.93 -19.53 11.96
CA GLY A 257 -18.39 -18.51 12.86
C GLY A 257 -17.33 -17.65 12.19
N GLU A 258 -17.24 -16.39 12.61
CA GLU A 258 -16.17 -15.48 12.22
C GLU A 258 -15.08 -15.44 13.30
N LEU A 259 -13.83 -15.19 12.88
CA LEU A 259 -12.70 -15.02 13.82
C LEU A 259 -12.99 -13.88 14.84
N GLY A 260 -13.75 -12.87 14.42
CA GLY A 260 -14.15 -11.75 15.27
C GLY A 260 -15.00 -12.16 16.48
N ASP A 261 -15.83 -13.19 16.33
CA ASP A 261 -16.71 -13.68 17.40
C ASP A 261 -15.95 -14.32 18.58
N LEU A 262 -14.69 -14.71 18.34
CA LEU A 262 -13.81 -15.28 19.38
C LEU A 262 -13.15 -14.21 20.26
N PHE A 263 -13.22 -12.93 19.88
CA PHE A 263 -12.62 -11.83 20.64
C PHE A 263 -13.68 -11.12 21.48
N ALA A 264 -13.52 -11.17 22.82
CA ALA A 264 -14.35 -10.40 23.70
C ALA A 264 -14.02 -8.90 23.60
N ASP A 265 -15.05 -8.05 23.55
CA ASP A 265 -14.88 -6.61 23.69
C ASP A 265 -14.46 -6.27 25.13
N ARG A 266 -13.23 -5.77 25.29
CA ARG A 266 -12.67 -5.42 26.59
C ARG A 266 -13.14 -4.06 27.09
N GLU A 267 -13.69 -3.23 26.21
CA GLU A 267 -14.20 -1.89 26.51
C GLU A 267 -15.72 -1.89 26.73
N ALA A 268 -16.39 -3.02 26.48
CA ALA A 268 -17.81 -3.17 26.77
C ALA A 268 -18.02 -2.98 28.27
N ALA A 269 -18.86 -2.01 28.64
CA ALA A 269 -19.22 -1.78 30.00
C ALA A 269 -19.96 -3.02 30.57
N ASP A 270 -19.60 -3.46 31.77
CA ASP A 270 -20.31 -4.56 32.42
C ASP A 270 -21.75 -4.11 32.68
N PRO A 271 -22.78 -4.83 32.17
CA PRO A 271 -24.17 -4.50 32.40
C PRO A 271 -24.53 -4.39 33.88
N PHE A 272 -23.82 -5.11 34.74
CA PHE A 272 -24.02 -5.03 36.19
C PHE A 272 -23.53 -3.69 36.76
N GLU A 273 -22.33 -3.24 36.32
CA GLU A 273 -21.78 -1.93 36.74
C GLU A 273 -22.67 -0.76 36.26
N GLU A 274 -23.16 -0.83 35.01
CA GLU A 274 -24.10 0.17 34.48
C GLU A 274 -25.40 0.21 35.26
N ALA A 275 -25.96 -0.96 35.61
CA ALA A 275 -27.17 -1.03 36.42
C ALA A 275 -26.93 -0.48 37.83
N GLU A 276 -25.81 -0.82 38.46
CA GLU A 276 -25.42 -0.29 39.78
C GLU A 276 -25.27 1.23 39.75
N GLU A 277 -24.53 1.76 38.74
CA GLU A 277 -24.36 3.21 38.60
C GLU A 277 -25.69 3.93 38.35
N SER A 278 -26.58 3.35 37.55
CA SER A 278 -27.93 3.86 37.31
C SER A 278 -28.76 3.90 38.60
N LEU A 279 -28.74 2.81 39.34
CA LEU A 279 -29.44 2.75 40.66
C LEU A 279 -28.85 3.74 41.64
N ARG A 280 -27.52 3.88 41.69
CA ARG A 280 -26.84 4.89 42.54
C ARG A 280 -27.27 6.31 42.18
N LYS A 281 -27.27 6.65 40.88
CA LYS A 281 -27.76 7.96 40.38
C LYS A 281 -29.21 8.22 40.71
N GLN A 282 -30.08 7.20 40.60
CA GLN A 282 -31.49 7.30 40.99
C GLN A 282 -31.65 7.47 42.49
N GLY A 283 -30.89 6.73 43.29
CA GLY A 283 -30.89 6.85 44.75
C GLY A 283 -30.51 8.27 45.22
N VAL A 284 -29.44 8.82 44.65
CA VAL A 284 -29.01 10.21 44.94
C VAL A 284 -30.09 11.22 44.56
N ARG A 285 -30.70 11.08 43.37
CA ARG A 285 -31.80 11.97 42.95
C ARG A 285 -33.00 11.91 43.90
N LYS A 286 -33.45 10.73 44.27
CA LYS A 286 -34.54 10.54 45.24
C LYS A 286 -34.21 11.16 46.61
N ALA A 287 -32.97 11.01 47.07
CA ALA A 287 -32.53 11.61 48.32
C ALA A 287 -32.49 13.15 48.24
N LEU A 288 -32.06 13.71 47.10
CA LEU A 288 -32.12 15.16 46.88
C LEU A 288 -33.56 15.69 46.83
N ASP A 289 -34.50 14.93 46.27
CA ASP A 289 -35.93 15.31 46.22
C ASP A 289 -36.61 15.32 47.60
N ALA A 290 -36.08 14.57 48.56
CA ALA A 290 -36.55 14.59 49.97
C ALA A 290 -36.10 15.83 50.75
N LEU A 291 -35.17 16.62 50.21
CA LEU A 291 -34.68 17.85 50.83
C LEU A 291 -35.63 19.05 50.59
N PRO A 292 -35.64 20.06 51.48
CA PRO A 292 -36.26 21.33 51.17
C PRO A 292 -35.70 21.98 49.94
N GLU A 293 -36.54 22.65 49.17
CA GLU A 293 -36.19 23.16 47.84
C GLU A 293 -34.91 24.04 47.80
N ARG A 294 -34.74 24.88 48.82
CA ARG A 294 -33.53 25.73 48.93
C ARG A 294 -32.26 24.94 49.17
N GLU A 295 -32.32 23.92 50.01
CA GLU A 295 -31.17 23.05 50.28
C GLU A 295 -30.83 22.19 49.08
N ARG A 296 -31.83 21.63 48.40
CA ARG A 296 -31.70 20.89 47.15
C ARG A 296 -31.02 21.75 46.10
N ARG A 297 -31.49 22.98 45.88
CA ARG A 297 -30.94 23.89 44.87
C ARG A 297 -29.47 24.24 45.15
N ILE A 298 -29.10 24.46 46.41
CA ILE A 298 -27.72 24.71 46.83
C ILE A 298 -26.82 23.51 46.44
N LEU A 299 -27.24 22.28 46.73
CA LEU A 299 -26.46 21.10 46.42
C LEU A 299 -26.40 20.86 44.92
N GLN A 300 -27.50 21.06 44.18
CA GLN A 300 -27.50 20.93 42.72
C GLN A 300 -26.47 21.86 42.05
N LEU A 301 -26.47 23.13 42.43
CA LEU A 301 -25.51 24.10 41.90
C LEU A 301 -24.08 23.83 42.37
N ARG A 302 -23.91 23.42 43.65
CA ARG A 302 -22.60 23.18 44.25
C ARG A 302 -21.85 22.01 43.60
N PHE A 303 -22.57 20.91 43.34
CA PHE A 303 -22.00 19.67 42.80
C PHE A 303 -22.20 19.54 41.31
N GLY A 304 -22.80 20.49 40.61
CA GLY A 304 -22.90 20.51 39.17
C GLY A 304 -23.87 19.47 38.58
N PHE A 305 -25.00 19.18 39.27
CA PHE A 305 -26.01 18.24 38.74
C PHE A 305 -26.70 18.76 37.47
N GLU A 306 -26.72 20.07 37.27
CA GLU A 306 -27.33 20.74 36.10
C GLU A 306 -26.30 21.50 35.25
N GLY A 307 -25.00 21.27 35.44
CA GLY A 307 -23.93 21.94 34.71
C GLY A 307 -22.62 21.97 35.49
N ASP A 308 -21.79 22.99 35.31
CA ASP A 308 -20.53 23.14 36.02
C ASP A 308 -20.74 23.46 37.52
N PRO A 309 -19.89 22.96 38.44
CA PRO A 309 -19.99 23.23 39.87
C PRO A 309 -19.71 24.70 40.19
N TRP A 310 -20.58 25.31 41.01
CA TRP A 310 -20.51 26.72 41.39
C TRP A 310 -19.76 26.93 42.70
N THR A 311 -19.21 28.11 42.85
CA THR A 311 -18.60 28.54 44.11
C THR A 311 -19.67 28.97 45.11
N LEU A 312 -19.40 28.87 46.41
CA LEU A 312 -20.34 29.31 47.45
C LEU A 312 -20.76 30.78 47.33
N GLU A 313 -19.87 31.60 46.79
CA GLU A 313 -20.13 33.03 46.59
C GLU A 313 -21.10 33.25 45.41
N ALA A 314 -20.88 32.51 44.27
CA ALA A 314 -21.79 32.56 43.15
C ALA A 314 -23.19 32.08 43.49
N ILE A 315 -23.30 30.98 44.26
CA ILE A 315 -24.58 30.46 44.79
C ILE A 315 -25.24 31.47 45.72
N GLY A 316 -24.45 32.16 46.55
CA GLY A 316 -24.94 33.22 47.42
C GLY A 316 -25.54 34.39 46.64
N HIS A 317 -24.89 34.81 45.58
CA HIS A 317 -25.41 35.84 44.69
C HIS A 317 -26.72 35.44 44.01
N GLU A 318 -26.82 34.22 43.53
CA GLU A 318 -28.03 33.71 42.85
C GLU A 318 -29.23 33.59 43.78
N LEU A 319 -29.01 33.15 45.01
CA LEU A 319 -30.08 32.92 45.97
C LEU A 319 -30.32 34.10 46.92
N GLY A 320 -29.58 35.19 46.79
CA GLY A 320 -29.70 36.36 47.67
C GLY A 320 -29.25 36.09 49.12
N LEU A 321 -28.23 35.23 49.29
CA LEU A 321 -27.71 34.80 50.60
C LEU A 321 -26.22 35.16 50.75
N THR A 322 -25.77 35.26 52.01
CA THR A 322 -24.33 35.41 52.26
C THR A 322 -23.60 34.07 52.08
N ARG A 323 -22.32 34.13 51.68
CA ARG A 323 -21.47 32.95 51.52
C ARG A 323 -21.50 32.02 52.72
N GLU A 324 -21.42 32.56 53.91
CA GLU A 324 -21.44 31.78 55.15
C GLU A 324 -22.82 31.11 55.41
N ARG A 325 -23.92 31.78 55.00
CA ARG A 325 -25.27 31.20 55.12
C ARG A 325 -25.42 30.02 54.11
N VAL A 326 -24.90 30.14 52.92
CA VAL A 326 -24.87 29.02 51.94
C VAL A 326 -24.07 27.84 52.50
N ARG A 327 -22.91 28.08 53.12
CA ARG A 327 -22.08 27.03 53.73
C ARG A 327 -22.82 26.31 54.89
N GLN A 328 -23.56 27.06 55.71
CA GLN A 328 -24.37 26.48 56.79
C GLN A 328 -25.49 25.60 56.24
N LEU A 329 -26.19 26.07 55.22
CA LEU A 329 -27.27 25.31 54.58
C LEU A 329 -26.74 24.07 53.84
N GLU A 330 -25.59 24.15 53.18
CA GLU A 330 -24.88 22.99 52.59
C GLU A 330 -24.58 21.93 53.65
N GLY A 331 -24.00 22.35 54.81
CA GLY A 331 -23.69 21.42 55.88
C GLY A 331 -24.97 20.78 56.54
N GLN A 332 -26.05 21.55 56.69
CA GLN A 332 -27.33 21.02 57.17
C GLN A 332 -27.95 20.03 56.18
N ALA A 333 -27.90 20.34 54.86
CA ALA A 333 -28.39 19.46 53.82
C ALA A 333 -27.63 18.14 53.79
N LEU A 334 -26.29 18.18 53.84
CA LEU A 334 -25.43 16.97 53.85
C LEU A 334 -25.70 16.12 55.12
N GLN A 335 -25.90 16.75 56.31
CA GLN A 335 -26.27 16.00 57.51
C GLN A 335 -27.65 15.33 57.41
N ARG A 336 -28.62 15.99 56.78
CA ARG A 336 -29.93 15.39 56.50
C ARG A 336 -29.84 14.24 55.54
N LEU A 337 -29.07 14.38 54.45
CA LEU A 337 -28.83 13.30 53.51
C LEU A 337 -28.16 12.09 54.19
N ALA A 338 -27.15 12.32 55.02
CA ALA A 338 -26.50 11.26 55.79
C ALA A 338 -27.42 10.49 56.73
N ALA A 339 -28.48 11.15 57.19
CA ALA A 339 -29.49 10.54 58.06
C ALA A 339 -30.56 9.73 57.29
N LEU A 340 -30.66 9.85 56.00
CA LEU A 340 -31.59 9.09 55.16
C LEU A 340 -31.11 7.64 55.01
N ARG A 341 -31.90 6.66 55.42
CA ARG A 341 -31.60 5.22 55.33
C ARG A 341 -31.45 4.74 53.92
N ASP A 342 -32.08 5.41 52.96
CA ASP A 342 -32.04 5.03 51.55
C ASP A 342 -30.65 5.19 50.90
N LEU A 343 -29.78 6.04 51.48
CA LEU A 343 -28.40 6.19 51.03
C LEU A 343 -27.46 5.15 51.66
N SER A 344 -27.82 4.54 52.79
CA SER A 344 -26.99 3.50 53.40
C SER A 344 -26.96 2.19 52.58
N SER A 345 -27.98 1.94 51.76
CA SER A 345 -28.05 0.81 50.85
C SER A 345 -27.30 1.04 49.53
N VAL A 346 -26.93 2.27 49.20
CA VAL A 346 -26.18 2.68 47.99
C VAL A 346 -24.67 2.76 48.25
N ALA A 347 -24.28 2.84 49.53
CA ALA A 347 -22.89 2.94 49.97
C ALA A 347 -22.27 1.60 50.40
N ALA A 348 -23.04 0.51 50.38
CA ALA A 348 -22.62 -0.85 50.66
C ALA A 348 -22.42 -1.64 49.37
#